data_f1bb7c279e4ee9ac84a90bb7d6ecc0f6
#
_entry.id   f1bb7c279e4ee9ac84a90bb7d6ecc0f6
#
_cell.length_a   1.000
_cell.length_b   1.000
_cell.length_c   1.000
_cell.angle_alpha   90.00
_cell.angle_beta   90.00
_cell.angle_gamma   90.00
#
_symmetry.space_group_name_H-M   'P 1'
#
loop_
_entity.id
_entity.type
_entity.pdbx_description
1 polymer ?
#
loop_
_entity_poly.entity_id
_entity_poly.type
_entity_poly.pdbx_seq_one_letter_code
_entity_poly.pdbx_strand_id
1 'polypeptide(L)'
;VDEHGRQLGTGRNLAALKAELGGQARSAFQALAALKTGTAPAAPAAAVTPAPGTAPAGSRSAKASPPPPSAAPEPLAPQAYTAWTFGELPELMEIRKAGQTLIGFPALIDRGTQVEIEVFDEPAAAAVKHRAGLRRLLALNLKEPLKYLEKNIPDLQKMAVAFMPLGTQEELRTQIIDVALERAFLAEPLPHDAASFQARIDEGRTRLNLIAQEIARQAGAVLLEFAAAQRKLKDARAPKDVADDIAAQLQRLMGKRFIAATPWAQLQHLPRYLKGVQLRLDKLRGDPARDAQRLAELRPLEQRWSRRVAELKGAPDARLDEYRWLMEELRISFFAQELKTPQPVSTKRLDKVWAQMSM
;
A
#
# COMPACT_ATOMS: atom_id res chain seq x y z
N VAL A 1 14.60 -27.01 8.20
CA VAL A 1 14.51 -27.94 9.33
C VAL A 1 13.39 -27.50 10.23
N ASP A 2 12.60 -28.43 10.74
CA ASP A 2 11.55 -28.14 11.72
C ASP A 2 12.13 -27.95 13.13
N GLU A 3 11.28 -27.68 14.10
CA GLU A 3 11.66 -27.50 15.51
C GLU A 3 12.28 -28.76 16.17
N HIS A 4 12.20 -29.91 15.50
CA HIS A 4 12.79 -31.18 15.92
C HIS A 4 14.03 -31.55 15.13
N GLY A 5 14.59 -30.65 14.31
CA GLY A 5 15.76 -30.87 13.48
C GLY A 5 15.51 -31.72 12.24
N ARG A 6 14.22 -31.99 11.87
CA ARG A 6 13.90 -32.74 10.67
C ARG A 6 13.97 -31.84 9.46
N GLN A 7 14.54 -32.37 8.38
CA GLN A 7 14.65 -31.65 7.12
C GLN A 7 13.29 -31.55 6.43
N LEU A 8 12.72 -30.34 6.31
CA LEU A 8 11.42 -30.09 5.73
C LEU A 8 11.41 -30.11 4.19
N GLY A 9 12.58 -29.99 3.59
CA GLY A 9 12.75 -30.07 2.14
C GLY A 9 14.17 -29.76 1.71
N THR A 10 14.55 -30.26 0.54
CA THR A 10 15.81 -29.95 -0.16
C THR A 10 15.49 -29.41 -1.53
N GLY A 11 16.07 -28.28 -1.89
CA GLY A 11 15.90 -27.72 -3.22
C GLY A 11 17.14 -26.92 -3.63
N ARG A 12 17.44 -26.94 -4.93
CA ARG A 12 18.52 -26.15 -5.53
C ARG A 12 18.15 -24.67 -5.72
N ASN A 13 16.89 -24.30 -5.48
CA ASN A 13 16.41 -22.94 -5.63
C ASN A 13 15.77 -22.44 -4.32
N LEU A 14 16.46 -21.54 -3.63
CA LEU A 14 16.03 -20.97 -2.36
C LEU A 14 14.68 -20.23 -2.47
N ALA A 15 14.38 -19.61 -3.61
CA ALA A 15 13.12 -18.90 -3.83
C ALA A 15 11.93 -19.87 -3.93
N ALA A 16 12.11 -21.04 -4.57
CA ALA A 16 11.08 -22.07 -4.65
C ALA A 16 10.83 -22.70 -3.28
N LEU A 17 11.90 -22.99 -2.54
CA LEU A 17 11.82 -23.52 -1.17
C LEU A 17 11.15 -22.52 -0.22
N LYS A 18 11.43 -21.23 -0.36
CA LYS A 18 10.82 -20.15 0.42
C LYS A 18 9.32 -19.96 0.07
N ALA A 19 8.91 -20.20 -1.18
CA ALA A 19 7.52 -20.16 -1.59
C ALA A 19 6.71 -21.36 -1.06
N GLU A 20 7.31 -22.53 -1.07
CA GLU A 20 6.67 -23.78 -0.64
C GLU A 20 6.58 -23.89 0.89
N LEU A 21 7.65 -23.56 1.61
CA LEU A 21 7.70 -23.60 3.07
C LEU A 21 7.21 -22.32 3.75
N GLY A 22 7.18 -21.18 3.05
CA GLY A 22 6.76 -19.89 3.58
C GLY A 22 5.27 -19.85 3.97
N GLY A 23 4.43 -20.69 3.35
CA GLY A 23 3.04 -20.87 3.75
C GLY A 23 2.90 -21.61 5.08
N GLN A 24 3.67 -22.65 5.27
CA GLN A 24 3.68 -23.47 6.50
C GLN A 24 4.31 -22.69 7.67
N ALA A 25 5.39 -21.97 7.43
CA ALA A 25 6.01 -21.11 8.42
C ALA A 25 5.06 -19.97 8.86
N ARG A 26 4.35 -19.34 7.92
CA ARG A 26 3.34 -18.30 8.23
C ARG A 26 2.19 -18.84 9.05
N SER A 27 1.62 -19.98 8.71
CA SER A 27 0.53 -20.59 9.47
C SER A 27 0.95 -21.02 10.88
N ALA A 28 2.16 -21.56 11.04
CA ALA A 28 2.73 -21.86 12.34
C ALA A 28 2.99 -20.60 13.18
N PHE A 29 3.44 -19.52 12.54
CA PHE A 29 3.67 -18.21 13.16
C PHE A 29 2.35 -17.55 13.59
N GLN A 30 1.31 -17.62 12.76
CA GLN A 30 -0.02 -17.10 13.06
C GLN A 30 -0.69 -17.85 14.22
N ALA A 31 -0.59 -19.17 14.25
CA ALA A 31 -1.09 -20.00 15.35
C ALA A 31 -0.42 -19.65 16.68
N LEU A 32 0.88 -19.36 16.66
CA LEU A 32 1.65 -18.97 17.85
C LEU A 32 1.33 -17.56 18.32
N ALA A 33 1.12 -16.61 17.40
CA ALA A 33 0.75 -15.24 17.69
C ALA A 33 -0.67 -15.18 18.29
N ALA A 34 -1.62 -15.97 17.78
CA ALA A 34 -2.97 -16.10 18.31
C ALA A 34 -2.98 -16.58 19.78
N LEU A 35 -2.06 -17.45 20.17
CA LEU A 35 -1.89 -17.89 21.56
C LEU A 35 -1.39 -16.79 22.50
N LYS A 36 -0.69 -15.78 22.00
CA LYS A 36 -0.12 -14.68 22.81
C LYS A 36 -1.01 -13.43 22.85
N THR A 37 -1.82 -13.18 21.83
CA THR A 37 -2.78 -12.07 21.76
C THR A 37 -4.14 -12.40 22.41
N GLY A 38 -4.33 -13.63 22.84
CA GLY A 38 -5.50 -14.07 23.61
C GLY A 38 -5.53 -13.41 24.98
N THR A 39 -6.04 -12.18 25.03
CA THR A 39 -6.43 -11.53 26.28
C THR A 39 -7.51 -12.38 26.92
N ALA A 40 -7.29 -12.85 28.13
CA ALA A 40 -8.31 -13.54 28.91
C ALA A 40 -9.57 -12.65 28.99
N PRO A 41 -10.77 -13.18 28.72
CA PRO A 41 -11.97 -12.41 28.87
C PRO A 41 -12.12 -12.02 30.35
N ALA A 42 -12.29 -10.74 30.62
CA ALA A 42 -12.68 -10.25 31.93
C ALA A 42 -13.99 -10.92 32.33
N ALA A 43 -13.96 -11.73 33.39
CA ALA A 43 -15.13 -12.35 33.93
C ALA A 43 -16.14 -11.30 34.41
N PRO A 44 -17.43 -11.41 34.09
CA PRO A 44 -18.42 -10.52 34.67
C PRO A 44 -18.53 -10.80 36.18
N ALA A 45 -18.47 -9.75 36.97
CA ALA A 45 -18.64 -9.79 38.41
C ALA A 45 -19.98 -10.45 38.77
N ALA A 46 -19.91 -11.60 39.40
CA ALA A 46 -21.06 -12.27 39.99
C ALA A 46 -21.49 -11.56 41.26
N ALA A 47 -22.73 -11.14 41.27
CA ALA A 47 -23.39 -10.62 42.45
C ALA A 47 -23.54 -11.72 43.50
N VAL A 48 -23.16 -11.38 44.73
CA VAL A 48 -23.28 -12.19 45.93
C VAL A 48 -24.70 -12.13 46.44
N THR A 49 -25.29 -13.29 46.78
CA THR A 49 -26.32 -13.40 47.82
C THR A 49 -26.22 -14.76 48.51
N PRO A 50 -26.49 -14.82 49.84
CA PRO A 50 -25.99 -15.86 50.73
C PRO A 50 -26.98 -17.00 51.01
N ALA A 51 -26.40 -18.05 51.57
CA ALA A 51 -26.96 -19.33 52.07
C ALA A 51 -28.13 -19.20 53.09
N PRO A 52 -28.75 -20.25 53.62
CA PRO A 52 -28.11 -21.46 54.14
C PRO A 52 -28.93 -22.77 54.06
N GLY A 53 -28.31 -23.90 54.38
CA GLY A 53 -29.04 -24.97 55.03
C GLY A 53 -28.73 -26.44 54.62
N THR A 54 -27.99 -27.12 55.52
CA THR A 54 -28.07 -28.53 55.94
C THR A 54 -27.69 -29.69 55.01
N ALA A 55 -26.67 -30.41 55.46
CA ALA A 55 -26.31 -31.79 55.10
C ALA A 55 -27.32 -32.81 55.68
N PRO A 56 -27.32 -34.13 55.39
CA PRO A 56 -26.16 -35.00 55.51
C PRO A 56 -26.00 -36.21 54.50
N ALA A 57 -24.77 -36.67 54.49
CA ALA A 57 -24.29 -38.07 54.31
C ALA A 57 -24.96 -39.07 53.38
N GLY A 58 -24.13 -39.64 52.50
CA GLY A 58 -24.43 -40.83 51.72
C GLY A 58 -23.25 -41.28 50.87
N SER A 59 -22.36 -42.09 51.47
CA SER A 59 -21.23 -42.76 50.81
C SER A 59 -21.71 -43.70 49.71
N ARG A 60 -21.13 -43.60 48.50
CA ARG A 60 -20.90 -44.75 47.62
C ARG A 60 -19.74 -44.47 46.67
N SER A 61 -18.71 -45.26 46.84
CA SER A 61 -17.57 -45.45 45.98
C SER A 61 -18.01 -45.74 44.54
N ALA A 62 -17.60 -44.97 43.58
CA ALA A 62 -17.69 -45.28 42.17
C ALA A 62 -16.34 -44.99 41.49
N LYS A 63 -15.83 -46.05 40.89
CA LYS A 63 -14.63 -46.29 40.12
C LYS A 63 -14.30 -45.11 39.17
N ALA A 64 -13.09 -44.57 39.32
CA ALA A 64 -12.54 -43.55 38.45
C ALA A 64 -12.39 -44.09 37.03
N SER A 65 -13.14 -43.51 36.10
CA SER A 65 -12.87 -43.61 34.66
C SER A 65 -11.73 -42.68 34.30
N PRO A 66 -10.83 -43.04 33.39
CA PRO A 66 -9.74 -42.16 32.93
C PRO A 66 -10.32 -40.91 32.27
N PRO A 67 -9.66 -39.74 32.41
CA PRO A 67 -10.11 -38.53 31.72
C PRO A 67 -10.05 -38.75 30.21
N PRO A 68 -10.97 -38.14 29.44
CA PRO A 68 -10.93 -38.18 27.99
C PRO A 68 -9.66 -37.49 27.52
N PRO A 69 -9.06 -37.94 26.40
CA PRO A 69 -7.87 -37.32 25.84
C PRO A 69 -8.15 -35.82 25.58
N SER A 70 -7.27 -34.99 26.10
CA SER A 70 -7.28 -33.54 25.91
C SER A 70 -7.46 -33.27 24.41
N ALA A 71 -8.59 -32.69 24.04
CA ALA A 71 -8.83 -32.25 22.70
C ALA A 71 -7.69 -31.30 22.29
N ALA A 72 -7.06 -31.59 21.16
CA ALA A 72 -6.11 -30.69 20.57
C ALA A 72 -6.77 -29.29 20.43
N PRO A 73 -6.06 -28.20 20.74
CA PRO A 73 -6.66 -26.88 20.64
C PRO A 73 -7.14 -26.66 19.19
N GLU A 74 -8.43 -26.48 19.04
CA GLU A 74 -8.99 -26.07 17.75
C GLU A 74 -8.30 -24.76 17.32
N PRO A 75 -7.93 -24.60 16.05
CA PRO A 75 -7.36 -23.36 15.56
C PRO A 75 -8.39 -22.24 15.82
N LEU A 76 -8.01 -21.30 16.69
CA LEU A 76 -8.82 -20.12 16.98
C LEU A 76 -9.15 -19.43 15.64
N ALA A 77 -10.45 -19.31 15.34
CA ALA A 77 -10.90 -18.58 14.17
C ALA A 77 -10.32 -17.15 14.22
N PRO A 78 -9.87 -16.60 13.10
CA PRO A 78 -9.31 -15.25 13.05
C PRO A 78 -10.32 -14.26 13.61
N GLN A 79 -9.94 -13.52 14.65
CA GLN A 79 -10.83 -12.54 15.27
C GLN A 79 -11.00 -11.36 14.32
N ALA A 80 -12.25 -11.05 14.03
CA ALA A 80 -12.67 -9.98 13.14
C ALA A 80 -12.99 -8.71 13.94
N TYR A 81 -12.43 -7.58 13.52
CA TYR A 81 -12.60 -6.30 14.19
C TYR A 81 -13.19 -5.25 13.26
N THR A 82 -14.15 -4.48 13.75
CA THR A 82 -14.73 -3.31 13.08
C THR A 82 -14.42 -2.00 13.81
N ALA A 83 -13.85 -2.10 15.00
CA ALA A 83 -13.37 -1.01 15.83
C ALA A 83 -12.05 -1.43 16.52
N TRP A 84 -11.33 -0.49 17.10
CA TRP A 84 -10.09 -0.78 17.83
C TRP A 84 -10.40 -1.40 19.20
N THR A 85 -10.59 -2.69 19.27
CA THR A 85 -10.96 -3.45 20.51
C THR A 85 -9.96 -4.55 20.87
N PHE A 86 -8.82 -4.59 20.18
CA PHE A 86 -7.80 -5.64 20.33
C PHE A 86 -6.61 -5.21 21.21
N GLY A 87 -6.72 -4.07 21.92
CA GLY A 87 -5.67 -3.58 22.80
C GLY A 87 -4.55 -2.87 22.06
N GLU A 88 -3.33 -2.95 22.58
CA GLU A 88 -2.14 -2.39 21.96
C GLU A 88 -1.62 -3.32 20.84
N LEU A 89 -1.25 -2.74 19.71
CA LEU A 89 -0.62 -3.44 18.60
C LEU A 89 0.85 -2.99 18.49
N PRO A 90 1.79 -3.78 19.00
CA PRO A 90 3.21 -3.42 18.97
C PRO A 90 3.78 -3.50 17.56
N GLU A 91 4.83 -2.75 17.27
CA GLU A 91 5.53 -2.80 15.97
C GLU A 91 6.18 -4.16 15.72
N LEU A 92 6.66 -4.82 16.79
CA LEU A 92 7.25 -6.15 16.75
C LEU A 92 6.86 -6.95 18.00
N MET A 93 6.83 -8.26 17.88
CA MET A 93 6.62 -9.17 19.00
C MET A 93 7.65 -10.30 18.99
N GLU A 94 8.17 -10.62 20.17
CA GLU A 94 9.03 -11.77 20.39
C GLU A 94 8.19 -12.99 20.75
N ILE A 95 8.36 -14.06 20.01
CA ILE A 95 7.69 -15.34 20.24
C ILE A 95 8.75 -16.36 20.60
N ARG A 96 8.75 -16.82 21.86
CA ARG A 96 9.68 -17.86 22.35
C ARG A 96 9.04 -19.23 22.24
N LYS A 97 9.66 -20.13 21.45
CA LYS A 97 9.22 -21.52 21.33
C LYS A 97 10.43 -22.44 21.35
N ALA A 98 10.40 -23.45 22.21
CA ALA A 98 11.44 -24.49 22.32
C ALA A 98 12.88 -23.94 22.40
N GLY A 99 13.10 -22.81 23.10
CA GLY A 99 14.42 -22.19 23.25
C GLY A 99 14.84 -21.27 22.09
N GLN A 100 14.03 -21.14 21.04
CA GLN A 100 14.25 -20.21 19.93
C GLN A 100 13.38 -18.96 20.12
N THR A 101 13.95 -17.80 19.81
CA THR A 101 13.22 -16.52 19.74
C THR A 101 12.95 -16.19 18.29
N LEU A 102 11.67 -16.07 17.92
CA LEU A 102 11.22 -15.62 16.62
C LEU A 102 10.71 -14.18 16.75
N ILE A 103 11.09 -13.33 15.82
CA ILE A 103 10.57 -11.96 15.74
C ILE A 103 9.47 -11.95 14.70
N GLY A 104 8.28 -11.40 15.08
CA GLY A 104 7.15 -11.23 14.19
C GLY A 104 6.66 -9.81 14.19
N PHE A 105 6.09 -9.40 13.07
CA PHE A 105 5.56 -8.06 12.83
C PHE A 105 4.04 -8.15 12.69
N PRO A 106 3.26 -7.84 13.75
CA PRO A 106 1.81 -7.87 13.69
C PRO A 106 1.28 -6.75 12.80
N ALA A 107 0.28 -7.06 12.00
CA ALA A 107 -0.32 -6.11 11.07
C ALA A 107 -1.84 -6.29 10.98
N LEU A 108 -2.56 -5.20 10.84
CA LEU A 108 -3.97 -5.20 10.48
C LEU A 108 -4.13 -5.53 9.00
N ILE A 109 -5.03 -6.45 8.69
CA ILE A 109 -5.33 -6.90 7.33
C ILE A 109 -6.73 -6.44 6.94
N ASP A 110 -6.83 -5.76 5.80
CA ASP A 110 -8.11 -5.38 5.21
C ASP A 110 -8.86 -6.60 4.66
N ARG A 111 -10.05 -6.90 5.22
CA ARG A 111 -10.98 -7.94 4.76
C ARG A 111 -12.26 -7.35 4.14
N GLY A 112 -12.26 -6.07 3.81
CA GLY A 112 -13.40 -5.37 3.23
C GLY A 112 -14.43 -4.92 4.25
N THR A 113 -15.10 -5.81 4.95
CA THR A 113 -16.12 -5.51 5.96
C THR A 113 -15.58 -5.44 7.39
N GLN A 114 -14.36 -5.86 7.60
CA GLN A 114 -13.68 -5.99 8.89
C GLN A 114 -12.17 -5.93 8.68
N VAL A 115 -11.42 -5.86 9.76
CA VAL A 115 -9.98 -6.10 9.78
C VAL A 115 -9.65 -7.29 10.66
N GLU A 116 -8.53 -7.95 10.38
CA GLU A 116 -7.97 -9.06 11.16
C GLU A 116 -6.51 -8.75 11.49
N ILE A 117 -5.96 -9.40 12.51
CA ILE A 117 -4.54 -9.28 12.85
C ILE A 117 -3.81 -10.51 12.34
N GLU A 118 -2.76 -10.28 11.54
CA GLU A 118 -1.82 -11.32 11.11
C GLU A 118 -0.40 -10.91 11.50
N VAL A 119 0.47 -11.92 11.68
CA VAL A 119 1.88 -11.69 12.02
C VAL A 119 2.74 -12.12 10.84
N PHE A 120 3.66 -11.25 10.46
CA PHE A 120 4.58 -11.43 9.34
C PHE A 120 6.00 -11.62 9.83
N ASP A 121 6.79 -12.32 9.05
CA ASP A 121 8.23 -12.50 9.22
C ASP A 121 9.05 -11.36 8.60
N GLU A 122 8.43 -10.54 7.76
CA GLU A 122 9.07 -9.50 6.97
C GLU A 122 8.45 -8.12 7.29
N PRO A 123 9.22 -7.17 7.86
CA PRO A 123 8.67 -5.89 8.32
C PRO A 123 8.08 -5.04 7.18
N ALA A 124 8.69 -5.07 6.00
CA ALA A 124 8.20 -4.32 4.84
C ALA A 124 6.82 -4.82 4.36
N ALA A 125 6.62 -6.15 4.35
CA ALA A 125 5.34 -6.75 4.00
C ALA A 125 4.28 -6.43 5.05
N ALA A 126 4.63 -6.51 6.34
CA ALA A 126 3.76 -6.15 7.46
C ALA A 126 3.32 -4.68 7.37
N ALA A 127 4.25 -3.75 7.15
CA ALA A 127 3.97 -2.31 7.09
C ALA A 127 2.95 -1.96 5.97
N VAL A 128 3.12 -2.53 4.77
CA VAL A 128 2.19 -2.31 3.66
C VAL A 128 0.79 -2.81 3.99
N LYS A 129 0.69 -4.01 4.59
CA LYS A 129 -0.58 -4.62 4.98
C LYS A 129 -1.24 -3.87 6.12
N HIS A 130 -0.46 -3.52 7.14
CA HIS A 130 -0.93 -2.76 8.31
C HIS A 130 -1.54 -1.42 7.91
N ARG A 131 -0.87 -0.68 7.03
CA ARG A 131 -1.36 0.60 6.53
C ARG A 131 -2.69 0.48 5.78
N ALA A 132 -2.86 -0.57 4.98
CA ALA A 132 -4.13 -0.88 4.31
C ALA A 132 -5.23 -1.27 5.33
N GLY A 133 -4.90 -2.07 6.33
CA GLY A 133 -5.81 -2.44 7.42
C GLY A 133 -6.24 -1.25 8.27
N LEU A 134 -5.31 -0.36 8.64
CA LEU A 134 -5.63 0.89 9.33
C LEU A 134 -6.61 1.76 8.53
N ARG A 135 -6.36 1.92 7.23
CA ARG A 135 -7.27 2.66 6.36
C ARG A 135 -8.66 2.04 6.32
N ARG A 136 -8.76 0.70 6.28
CA ARG A 136 -10.04 0.00 6.39
C ARG A 136 -10.72 0.26 7.73
N LEU A 137 -9.99 0.14 8.83
CA LEU A 137 -10.53 0.37 10.17
C LEU A 137 -11.05 1.81 10.34
N LEU A 138 -10.33 2.80 9.82
CA LEU A 138 -10.77 4.19 9.74
C LEU A 138 -12.07 4.31 8.93
N ALA A 139 -12.14 3.69 7.76
CA ALA A 139 -13.34 3.72 6.92
C ALA A 139 -14.57 3.13 7.64
N LEU A 140 -14.39 2.07 8.40
CA LEU A 140 -15.47 1.45 9.19
C LEU A 140 -15.96 2.37 10.34
N ASN A 141 -15.09 3.25 10.87
CA ASN A 141 -15.43 4.18 11.93
C ASN A 141 -15.89 5.57 11.43
N LEU A 142 -15.69 5.86 10.12
CA LEU A 142 -16.02 7.15 9.49
C LEU A 142 -17.15 7.02 8.46
N LYS A 143 -18.11 6.11 8.68
CA LYS A 143 -19.16 5.79 7.69
C LYS A 143 -19.92 7.02 7.18
N GLU A 144 -20.38 7.90 8.06
CA GLU A 144 -21.16 9.08 7.64
C GLU A 144 -20.32 10.13 6.89
N PRO A 145 -19.11 10.53 7.36
CA PRO A 145 -18.21 11.35 6.56
C PRO A 145 -17.90 10.79 5.18
N LEU A 146 -17.67 9.46 5.07
CA LEU A 146 -17.38 8.83 3.79
C LEU A 146 -18.57 8.80 2.85
N LYS A 147 -19.77 8.50 3.33
CA LYS A 147 -21.01 8.60 2.51
C LYS A 147 -21.22 10.01 1.97
N TYR A 148 -20.89 11.03 2.77
CA TYR A 148 -20.93 12.42 2.31
C TYR A 148 -19.92 12.66 1.19
N LEU A 149 -18.66 12.22 1.36
CA LEU A 149 -17.62 12.38 0.35
C LEU A 149 -17.97 11.65 -0.95
N GLU A 150 -18.46 10.39 -0.88
CA GLU A 150 -18.86 9.60 -2.05
C GLU A 150 -19.83 10.34 -2.96
N LYS A 151 -20.72 11.16 -2.38
CA LYS A 151 -21.71 11.94 -3.10
C LYS A 151 -21.24 13.32 -3.55
N ASN A 152 -20.21 13.86 -2.91
CA ASN A 152 -19.82 15.27 -3.03
C ASN A 152 -18.39 15.50 -3.55
N ILE A 153 -17.79 14.52 -4.25
CA ILE A 153 -16.50 14.75 -4.93
C ILE A 153 -16.73 15.71 -6.11
N PRO A 154 -16.03 16.86 -6.14
CA PRO A 154 -16.22 17.85 -7.20
C PRO A 154 -15.87 17.29 -8.58
N ASP A 155 -16.67 17.64 -9.59
CA ASP A 155 -16.43 17.29 -11.01
C ASP A 155 -16.18 15.81 -11.31
N LEU A 156 -16.60 14.89 -10.42
CA LEU A 156 -16.33 13.45 -10.56
C LEU A 156 -16.80 12.89 -11.91
N GLN A 157 -17.95 13.31 -12.41
CA GLN A 157 -18.48 12.85 -13.71
C GLN A 157 -17.59 13.30 -14.87
N LYS A 158 -17.12 14.55 -14.87
CA LYS A 158 -16.20 15.05 -15.90
C LYS A 158 -14.87 14.32 -15.86
N MET A 159 -14.33 14.10 -14.65
CA MET A 159 -13.11 13.33 -14.45
C MET A 159 -13.27 11.89 -14.93
N ALA A 160 -14.42 11.26 -14.67
CA ALA A 160 -14.70 9.89 -15.09
C ALA A 160 -14.66 9.71 -16.61
N VAL A 161 -15.12 10.71 -17.39
CA VAL A 161 -15.01 10.65 -18.86
C VAL A 161 -13.55 10.64 -19.31
N ALA A 162 -12.69 11.47 -18.71
CA ALA A 162 -11.26 11.48 -19.03
C ALA A 162 -10.52 10.24 -18.47
N PHE A 163 -11.04 9.64 -17.42
CA PHE A 163 -10.49 8.43 -16.79
C PHE A 163 -10.92 7.13 -17.50
N MET A 164 -11.94 7.17 -18.35
CA MET A 164 -12.51 5.98 -19.03
C MET A 164 -11.47 5.06 -19.70
N PRO A 165 -10.39 5.56 -20.32
CA PRO A 165 -9.34 4.68 -20.85
C PRO A 165 -8.54 3.92 -19.79
N LEU A 166 -8.59 4.35 -18.52
CA LEU A 166 -7.82 3.80 -17.41
C LEU A 166 -8.68 2.95 -16.47
N GLY A 167 -9.98 3.27 -16.34
CA GLY A 167 -10.86 2.58 -15.41
C GLY A 167 -12.25 3.21 -15.29
N THR A 168 -12.98 2.81 -14.25
CA THR A 168 -14.36 3.22 -13.99
C THR A 168 -14.43 4.44 -13.06
N GLN A 169 -15.58 5.13 -13.06
CA GLN A 169 -15.86 6.21 -12.11
C GLN A 169 -15.76 5.75 -10.65
N GLU A 170 -16.17 4.52 -10.36
CA GLU A 170 -16.11 3.98 -9.01
C GLU A 170 -14.66 3.77 -8.54
N GLU A 171 -13.81 3.28 -9.43
CA GLU A 171 -12.38 3.13 -9.14
C GLU A 171 -11.67 4.49 -8.94
N LEU A 172 -12.07 5.50 -9.70
CA LEU A 172 -11.57 6.86 -9.52
C LEU A 172 -12.01 7.44 -8.17
N ARG A 173 -13.30 7.30 -7.81
CA ARG A 173 -13.86 7.69 -6.52
C ARG A 173 -13.12 7.03 -5.36
N THR A 174 -12.95 5.72 -5.43
CA THR A 174 -12.27 4.92 -4.41
C THR A 174 -10.84 5.40 -4.20
N GLN A 175 -10.08 5.67 -5.25
CA GLN A 175 -8.71 6.20 -5.12
C GLN A 175 -8.67 7.57 -4.44
N ILE A 176 -9.59 8.47 -4.77
CA ILE A 176 -9.66 9.80 -4.14
C ILE A 176 -9.93 9.66 -2.64
N ILE A 177 -10.87 8.80 -2.26
CA ILE A 177 -11.22 8.55 -0.86
C ILE A 177 -10.07 7.88 -0.11
N ASP A 178 -9.47 6.85 -0.69
CA ASP A 178 -8.35 6.13 -0.09
C ASP A 178 -7.16 7.05 0.21
N VAL A 179 -6.80 7.90 -0.75
CA VAL A 179 -5.70 8.86 -0.56
C VAL A 179 -6.09 9.98 0.40
N ALA A 180 -7.38 10.36 0.45
CA ALA A 180 -7.85 11.32 1.44
C ALA A 180 -7.76 10.76 2.87
N LEU A 181 -8.16 9.51 3.08
CA LEU A 181 -7.99 8.81 4.36
C LEU A 181 -6.51 8.70 4.75
N GLU A 182 -5.67 8.29 3.80
CA GLU A 182 -4.23 8.17 4.00
C GLU A 182 -3.62 9.50 4.49
N ARG A 183 -3.91 10.60 3.81
CA ARG A 183 -3.35 11.93 4.13
C ARG A 183 -3.97 12.57 5.37
N ALA A 184 -5.24 12.29 5.67
CA ALA A 184 -5.93 12.88 6.81
C ALA A 184 -5.54 12.21 8.14
N PHE A 185 -5.29 10.89 8.14
CA PHE A 185 -5.24 10.10 9.37
C PHE A 185 -3.96 9.28 9.54
N LEU A 186 -3.25 8.91 8.46
CA LEU A 186 -2.12 7.97 8.50
C LEU A 186 -0.75 8.65 8.36
N ALA A 187 -0.60 9.83 9.00
CA ALA A 187 0.72 10.43 9.21
C ALA A 187 1.50 9.66 10.28
N GLU A 188 2.82 9.58 10.10
CA GLU A 188 3.69 8.94 11.10
C GLU A 188 3.82 9.81 12.38
N PRO A 189 3.96 9.19 13.57
CA PRO A 189 3.87 7.76 13.82
C PRO A 189 2.44 7.23 13.66
N LEU A 190 2.28 5.98 13.20
CA LEU A 190 0.97 5.35 13.08
C LEU A 190 0.37 5.05 14.47
N PRO A 191 -0.97 5.01 14.60
CA PRO A 191 -1.60 4.64 15.86
C PRO A 191 -1.33 3.17 16.19
N HIS A 192 -1.03 2.90 17.45
CA HIS A 192 -0.71 1.57 17.97
C HIS A 192 -1.66 1.12 19.09
N ASP A 193 -2.54 2.00 19.57
CA ASP A 193 -3.57 1.72 20.57
C ASP A 193 -4.89 2.46 20.28
N ALA A 194 -5.92 2.15 21.05
CA ALA A 194 -7.24 2.75 20.89
C ALA A 194 -7.24 4.27 21.10
N ALA A 195 -6.44 4.78 22.04
CA ALA A 195 -6.39 6.20 22.36
C ALA A 195 -5.76 7.01 21.23
N SER A 196 -4.61 6.57 20.73
CA SER A 196 -3.93 7.19 19.57
C SER A 196 -4.77 7.09 18.31
N PHE A 197 -5.47 5.97 18.09
CA PHE A 197 -6.39 5.82 16.95
C PHE A 197 -7.57 6.79 17.03
N GLN A 198 -8.20 6.95 18.21
CA GLN A 198 -9.28 7.91 18.40
C GLN A 198 -8.80 9.35 18.21
N ALA A 199 -7.64 9.70 18.75
CA ALA A 199 -7.03 11.01 18.57
C ALA A 199 -6.82 11.34 17.09
N ARG A 200 -6.36 10.36 16.29
CA ARG A 200 -6.24 10.51 14.82
C ARG A 200 -7.59 10.77 14.13
N ILE A 201 -8.64 10.07 14.56
CA ILE A 201 -10.00 10.30 14.04
C ILE A 201 -10.46 11.73 14.34
N ASP A 202 -10.32 12.19 15.56
CA ASP A 202 -10.77 13.52 16.00
C ASP A 202 -10.02 14.63 15.27
N GLU A 203 -8.69 14.49 15.14
CA GLU A 203 -7.84 15.43 14.42
C GLU A 203 -8.14 15.47 12.91
N GLY A 204 -8.25 14.31 12.27
CA GLY A 204 -8.37 14.19 10.82
C GLY A 204 -9.76 14.47 10.28
N ARG A 205 -10.82 14.24 11.08
CA ARG A 205 -12.23 14.38 10.65
C ARG A 205 -12.55 15.76 10.08
N THR A 206 -12.07 16.84 10.70
CA THR A 206 -12.30 18.21 10.26
C THR A 206 -11.60 18.56 8.95
N ARG A 207 -10.46 17.90 8.66
CA ARG A 207 -9.63 18.14 7.48
C ARG A 207 -9.99 17.25 6.29
N LEU A 208 -10.68 16.12 6.53
CA LEU A 208 -10.92 15.07 5.54
C LEU A 208 -11.57 15.63 4.26
N ASN A 209 -12.60 16.45 4.38
CA ASN A 209 -13.30 17.02 3.22
C ASN A 209 -12.42 17.96 2.39
N LEU A 210 -11.63 18.82 3.04
CA LEU A 210 -10.69 19.71 2.35
C LEU A 210 -9.61 18.93 1.60
N ILE A 211 -9.06 17.91 2.23
CA ILE A 211 -8.06 17.03 1.62
C ILE A 211 -8.65 16.30 0.42
N ALA A 212 -9.86 15.76 0.53
CA ALA A 212 -10.53 15.07 -0.57
C ALA A 212 -10.79 16.02 -1.76
N GLN A 213 -11.21 17.26 -1.50
CA GLN A 213 -11.39 18.28 -2.54
C GLN A 213 -10.06 18.68 -3.21
N GLU A 214 -8.98 18.79 -2.45
CA GLU A 214 -7.65 19.06 -2.97
C GLU A 214 -7.19 17.93 -3.91
N ILE A 215 -7.36 16.66 -3.48
CA ILE A 215 -7.03 15.49 -4.29
C ILE A 215 -7.89 15.45 -5.56
N ALA A 216 -9.19 15.69 -5.45
CA ALA A 216 -10.09 15.70 -6.60
C ALA A 216 -9.69 16.78 -7.62
N ARG A 217 -9.38 18.00 -7.16
CA ARG A 217 -8.89 19.08 -8.01
C ARG A 217 -7.60 18.71 -8.73
N GLN A 218 -6.65 18.13 -7.98
CA GLN A 218 -5.37 17.68 -8.55
C GLN A 218 -5.58 16.57 -9.59
N ALA A 219 -6.42 15.57 -9.27
CA ALA A 219 -6.76 14.49 -10.18
C ALA A 219 -7.43 15.03 -11.46
N GLY A 220 -8.34 16.00 -11.33
CA GLY A 220 -8.97 16.68 -12.46
C GLY A 220 -7.97 17.37 -13.37
N ALA A 221 -7.00 18.10 -12.80
CA ALA A 221 -5.93 18.76 -13.56
C ALA A 221 -5.06 17.72 -14.31
N VAL A 222 -4.70 16.63 -13.66
CA VAL A 222 -3.93 15.54 -14.29
C VAL A 222 -4.71 14.92 -15.45
N LEU A 223 -5.97 14.58 -15.24
CA LEU A 223 -6.82 13.94 -16.26
C LEU A 223 -7.08 14.85 -17.46
N LEU A 224 -7.23 16.14 -17.23
CA LEU A 224 -7.37 17.14 -18.30
C LEU A 224 -6.15 17.16 -19.22
N GLU A 225 -4.95 17.27 -18.63
CA GLU A 225 -3.70 17.26 -19.38
C GLU A 225 -3.41 15.91 -20.05
N PHE A 226 -3.79 14.81 -19.39
CA PHE A 226 -3.67 13.47 -19.97
C PHE A 226 -4.54 13.30 -21.22
N ALA A 227 -5.82 13.67 -21.15
CA ALA A 227 -6.71 13.62 -22.30
C ALA A 227 -6.22 14.48 -23.47
N ALA A 228 -5.66 15.67 -23.16
CA ALA A 228 -5.08 16.55 -24.15
C ALA A 228 -3.82 15.94 -24.79
N ALA A 229 -2.93 15.34 -23.98
CA ALA A 229 -1.73 14.68 -24.46
C ALA A 229 -2.03 13.47 -25.38
N GLN A 230 -3.00 12.62 -24.96
CA GLN A 230 -3.45 11.48 -25.77
C GLN A 230 -4.03 11.91 -27.13
N ARG A 231 -4.91 12.91 -27.12
CA ARG A 231 -5.49 13.44 -28.37
C ARG A 231 -4.40 13.97 -29.28
N LYS A 232 -3.51 14.79 -28.73
CA LYS A 232 -2.40 15.37 -29.49
C LYS A 232 -1.45 14.33 -30.07
N LEU A 233 -1.13 13.27 -29.32
CA LEU A 233 -0.33 12.15 -29.82
C LEU A 233 -1.00 11.43 -30.99
N LYS A 234 -2.32 11.19 -30.89
CA LYS A 234 -3.10 10.57 -31.97
C LYS A 234 -3.09 11.42 -33.26
N ASP A 235 -3.15 12.75 -33.12
CA ASP A 235 -3.23 13.67 -34.25
C ASP A 235 -1.86 14.04 -34.85
N ALA A 236 -0.77 13.80 -34.12
CA ALA A 236 0.55 14.38 -34.41
C ALA A 236 1.31 13.74 -35.60
N ARG A 237 0.90 12.60 -36.16
CA ARG A 237 1.67 11.87 -37.19
C ARG A 237 3.17 11.82 -36.90
N ALA A 238 3.51 11.60 -35.62
CA ALA A 238 4.90 11.54 -35.17
C ALA A 238 5.65 10.34 -35.78
N PRO A 239 6.99 10.41 -35.99
CA PRO A 239 7.80 9.24 -36.26
C PRO A 239 7.55 8.13 -35.25
N LYS A 240 7.57 6.87 -35.71
CA LYS A 240 7.18 5.73 -34.88
C LYS A 240 7.92 5.65 -33.54
N ASP A 241 9.23 5.89 -33.57
CA ASP A 241 10.09 5.83 -32.39
C ASP A 241 9.79 6.93 -31.35
N VAL A 242 9.38 8.11 -31.82
CA VAL A 242 8.92 9.21 -30.95
C VAL A 242 7.53 8.92 -30.40
N ALA A 243 6.62 8.41 -31.23
CA ALA A 243 5.27 8.02 -30.81
C ALA A 243 5.31 6.90 -29.77
N ASP A 244 6.13 5.88 -29.97
CA ASP A 244 6.32 4.76 -29.06
C ASP A 244 6.91 5.24 -27.72
N ASP A 245 7.89 6.14 -27.73
CA ASP A 245 8.48 6.72 -26.51
C ASP A 245 7.44 7.52 -25.71
N ILE A 246 6.68 8.38 -26.39
CA ILE A 246 5.62 9.18 -25.72
C ILE A 246 4.52 8.27 -25.18
N ALA A 247 4.09 7.26 -25.93
CA ALA A 247 3.10 6.31 -25.47
C ALA A 247 3.58 5.56 -24.21
N ALA A 248 4.83 5.11 -24.19
CA ALA A 248 5.45 4.48 -23.03
C ALA A 248 5.55 5.44 -21.84
N GLN A 249 5.88 6.72 -22.05
CA GLN A 249 5.89 7.74 -21.02
C GLN A 249 4.48 7.94 -20.42
N LEU A 250 3.48 8.11 -21.27
CA LEU A 250 2.07 8.26 -20.81
C LEU A 250 1.61 7.05 -20.00
N GLN A 251 1.96 5.84 -20.43
CA GLN A 251 1.62 4.61 -19.72
C GLN A 251 2.31 4.52 -18.34
N ARG A 252 3.56 4.99 -18.24
CA ARG A 252 4.28 5.04 -16.94
C ARG A 252 3.71 6.08 -15.98
N LEU A 253 3.29 7.25 -16.49
CA LEU A 253 2.72 8.33 -15.69
C LEU A 253 1.28 8.04 -15.26
N MET A 254 0.50 7.41 -16.15
CA MET A 254 -0.95 7.28 -16.04
C MET A 254 -1.39 5.81 -16.03
N GLY A 255 -1.19 5.14 -14.91
CA GLY A 255 -1.74 3.81 -14.68
C GLY A 255 -3.17 3.88 -14.12
N LYS A 256 -3.87 2.73 -14.11
CA LYS A 256 -5.22 2.58 -13.54
C LYS A 256 -5.34 3.16 -12.12
N ARG A 257 -4.29 3.07 -11.32
CA ARG A 257 -4.23 3.54 -9.93
C ARG A 257 -3.35 4.78 -9.75
N PHE A 258 -3.27 5.66 -10.73
CA PHE A 258 -2.32 6.77 -10.75
C PHE A 258 -2.39 7.68 -9.51
N ILE A 259 -3.58 7.91 -8.93
CA ILE A 259 -3.73 8.73 -7.71
C ILE A 259 -3.14 7.99 -6.50
N ALA A 260 -3.51 6.72 -6.33
CA ALA A 260 -3.09 5.94 -5.16
C ALA A 260 -1.65 5.42 -5.24
N ALA A 261 -1.12 5.24 -6.46
CA ALA A 261 0.23 4.72 -6.70
C ALA A 261 1.29 5.81 -6.81
N THR A 262 0.91 7.08 -6.96
CA THR A 262 1.85 8.19 -7.08
C THR A 262 1.96 8.95 -5.76
N PRO A 263 3.18 9.12 -5.20
CA PRO A 263 3.37 9.95 -4.01
C PRO A 263 2.80 11.35 -4.23
N TRP A 264 2.17 11.92 -3.20
CA TRP A 264 1.48 13.20 -3.33
C TRP A 264 2.35 14.32 -3.90
N ALA A 265 3.59 14.43 -3.47
CA ALA A 265 4.55 15.41 -3.99
C ALA A 265 4.73 15.27 -5.52
N GLN A 266 4.75 14.04 -6.03
CA GLN A 266 4.92 13.77 -7.45
C GLN A 266 3.60 13.91 -8.23
N LEU A 267 2.49 13.59 -7.61
CA LEU A 267 1.15 13.77 -8.20
C LEU A 267 0.91 15.24 -8.59
N GLN A 268 1.42 16.18 -7.81
CA GLN A 268 1.36 17.61 -8.10
C GLN A 268 2.13 18.00 -9.37
N HIS A 269 3.16 17.24 -9.75
CA HIS A 269 3.96 17.50 -10.95
C HIS A 269 3.43 16.81 -12.20
N LEU A 270 2.52 15.82 -12.10
CA LEU A 270 1.99 15.11 -13.27
C LEU A 270 1.39 16.03 -14.34
N PRO A 271 0.58 17.08 -14.02
CA PRO A 271 0.07 17.98 -15.05
C PRO A 271 1.19 18.63 -15.86
N ARG A 272 2.29 19.00 -15.21
CA ARG A 272 3.46 19.60 -15.87
C ARG A 272 4.17 18.62 -16.79
N TYR A 273 4.34 17.36 -16.39
CA TYR A 273 4.92 16.31 -17.24
C TYR A 273 4.05 16.02 -18.47
N LEU A 274 2.73 15.93 -18.27
CA LEU A 274 1.77 15.70 -19.35
C LEU A 274 1.69 16.91 -20.31
N LYS A 275 1.80 18.13 -19.79
CA LYS A 275 1.95 19.35 -20.60
C LYS A 275 3.26 19.36 -21.38
N GLY A 276 4.33 18.86 -20.79
CA GLY A 276 5.63 18.68 -21.47
C GLY A 276 5.54 17.78 -22.70
N VAL A 277 4.76 16.70 -22.62
CA VAL A 277 4.45 15.83 -23.78
C VAL A 277 3.77 16.63 -24.90
N GLN A 278 2.77 17.44 -24.58
CA GLN A 278 2.05 18.24 -25.55
C GLN A 278 2.98 19.25 -26.26
N LEU A 279 3.81 19.94 -25.49
CA LEU A 279 4.78 20.91 -26.01
C LEU A 279 5.86 20.24 -26.89
N ARG A 280 6.31 19.04 -26.53
CA ARG A 280 7.20 18.23 -27.35
C ARG A 280 6.58 17.93 -28.72
N LEU A 281 5.32 17.48 -28.74
CA LEU A 281 4.59 17.20 -29.98
C LEU A 281 4.39 18.45 -30.85
N ASP A 282 4.18 19.62 -30.25
CA ASP A 282 4.11 20.89 -30.97
C ASP A 282 5.42 21.25 -31.67
N LYS A 283 6.53 21.08 -30.96
CA LYS A 283 7.88 21.42 -31.45
C LYS A 283 8.44 20.41 -32.47
N LEU A 284 7.95 19.15 -32.36
CA LEU A 284 8.45 18.04 -33.20
C LEU A 284 8.37 18.35 -34.70
N ARG A 285 7.33 19.06 -35.15
CA ARG A 285 7.19 19.45 -36.58
C ARG A 285 8.22 20.46 -37.02
N GLY A 286 8.68 21.32 -36.14
CA GLY A 286 9.66 22.36 -36.46
C GLY A 286 11.12 21.87 -36.46
N ASP A 287 11.42 20.91 -35.56
CA ASP A 287 12.80 20.42 -35.38
C ASP A 287 12.82 18.92 -35.00
N PRO A 288 12.52 18.02 -35.92
CA PRO A 288 12.52 16.58 -35.64
C PRO A 288 13.93 16.03 -35.38
N ALA A 289 14.97 16.65 -35.91
CA ALA A 289 16.34 16.23 -35.70
C ALA A 289 16.79 16.44 -34.25
N ARG A 290 16.45 17.58 -33.69
CA ARG A 290 16.70 17.88 -32.28
C ARG A 290 15.96 16.91 -31.36
N ASP A 291 14.70 16.58 -31.65
CA ASP A 291 13.93 15.60 -30.85
C ASP A 291 14.62 14.23 -30.90
N ALA A 292 15.01 13.76 -32.09
CA ALA A 292 15.71 12.48 -32.25
C ALA A 292 17.04 12.43 -31.48
N GLN A 293 17.80 13.53 -31.49
CA GLN A 293 19.06 13.64 -30.72
C GLN A 293 18.78 13.52 -29.22
N ARG A 294 17.79 14.27 -28.67
CA ARG A 294 17.42 14.24 -27.27
C ARG A 294 16.87 12.87 -26.84
N LEU A 295 16.11 12.24 -27.73
CA LEU A 295 15.61 10.89 -27.48
C LEU A 295 16.77 9.87 -27.44
N ALA A 296 17.78 10.01 -28.31
CA ALA A 296 18.97 9.15 -28.28
C ALA A 296 19.77 9.29 -26.96
N GLU A 297 19.85 10.51 -26.39
CA GLU A 297 20.48 10.73 -25.09
C GLU A 297 19.65 10.12 -23.92
N LEU A 298 18.34 10.07 -24.03
CA LEU A 298 17.43 9.58 -22.98
C LEU A 298 17.33 8.04 -22.93
N ARG A 299 17.31 7.39 -24.09
CA ARG A 299 17.12 5.93 -24.23
C ARG A 299 18.01 5.07 -23.33
N PRO A 300 19.33 5.29 -23.25
CA PRO A 300 20.20 4.50 -22.37
C PRO A 300 19.80 4.58 -20.89
N LEU A 301 19.35 5.76 -20.45
CA LEU A 301 18.93 6.01 -19.08
C LEU A 301 17.67 5.22 -18.74
N GLU A 302 16.70 5.23 -19.66
CA GLU A 302 15.43 4.48 -19.50
C GLU A 302 15.64 2.97 -19.58
N GLN A 303 16.47 2.51 -20.50
CA GLN A 303 16.74 1.08 -20.66
C GLN A 303 17.38 0.48 -19.41
N ARG A 304 18.40 1.16 -18.85
CA ARG A 304 19.03 0.67 -17.60
C ARG A 304 18.06 0.68 -16.42
N TRP A 305 17.24 1.73 -16.30
CA TRP A 305 16.22 1.80 -15.25
C TRP A 305 15.17 0.68 -15.41
N SER A 306 14.62 0.50 -16.61
CA SER A 306 13.62 -0.54 -16.90
C SER A 306 14.16 -1.94 -16.63
N ARG A 307 15.42 -2.21 -17.00
CA ARG A 307 16.09 -3.48 -16.70
C ARG A 307 16.17 -3.72 -15.18
N ARG A 308 16.61 -2.71 -14.44
CA ARG A 308 16.74 -2.83 -13.00
C ARG A 308 15.39 -3.03 -12.30
N VAL A 309 14.35 -2.33 -12.72
CA VAL A 309 12.97 -2.54 -12.23
C VAL A 309 12.50 -3.97 -12.51
N ALA A 310 12.77 -4.50 -13.71
CA ALA A 310 12.41 -5.88 -14.04
C ALA A 310 13.13 -6.92 -13.18
N GLU A 311 14.42 -6.68 -12.84
CA GLU A 311 15.21 -7.54 -11.95
C GLU A 311 14.63 -7.63 -10.54
N LEU A 312 14.01 -6.54 -10.05
CA LEU A 312 13.40 -6.49 -8.71
C LEU A 312 12.10 -7.27 -8.60
N LYS A 313 11.48 -7.69 -9.72
CA LYS A 313 10.24 -8.50 -9.73
C LYS A 313 9.11 -7.94 -8.85
N GLY A 314 9.00 -6.63 -8.78
CA GLY A 314 7.98 -5.93 -7.98
C GLY A 314 8.40 -5.58 -6.55
N ALA A 315 9.61 -5.88 -6.12
CA ALA A 315 10.14 -5.38 -4.86
C ALA A 315 10.30 -3.84 -4.95
N PRO A 316 9.86 -3.07 -3.95
CA PRO A 316 10.00 -1.62 -3.95
C PRO A 316 11.47 -1.21 -3.76
N ASP A 317 11.87 -0.19 -4.49
CA ASP A 317 13.18 0.46 -4.34
C ASP A 317 13.01 1.98 -4.45
N ALA A 318 13.13 2.66 -3.31
CA ALA A 318 12.92 4.10 -3.20
C ALA A 318 13.89 4.92 -4.08
N ARG A 319 15.12 4.41 -4.29
CA ARG A 319 16.12 5.08 -5.13
C ARG A 319 15.75 5.00 -6.61
N LEU A 320 15.21 3.86 -7.06
CA LEU A 320 14.72 3.72 -8.42
C LEU A 320 13.46 4.54 -8.68
N ASP A 321 12.60 4.71 -7.68
CA ASP A 321 11.45 5.59 -7.76
C ASP A 321 11.88 7.06 -7.86
N GLU A 322 12.86 7.50 -7.07
CA GLU A 322 13.43 8.84 -7.17
C GLU A 322 14.08 9.07 -8.55
N TYR A 323 14.84 8.11 -9.04
CA TYR A 323 15.48 8.17 -10.36
C TYR A 323 14.46 8.31 -11.49
N ARG A 324 13.33 7.61 -11.40
CA ARG A 324 12.22 7.74 -12.35
C ARG A 324 11.74 9.19 -12.47
N TRP A 325 11.57 9.89 -11.36
CA TRP A 325 11.13 11.28 -11.37
C TRP A 325 12.22 12.24 -11.89
N LEU A 326 13.48 11.97 -11.65
CA LEU A 326 14.58 12.71 -12.27
C LEU A 326 14.59 12.55 -13.79
N MET A 327 14.22 11.38 -14.34
CA MET A 327 14.06 11.21 -15.78
C MET A 327 12.91 12.04 -16.35
N GLU A 328 11.80 12.18 -15.63
CA GLU A 328 10.71 13.07 -16.06
C GLU A 328 11.14 14.54 -16.05
N GLU A 329 11.92 14.96 -15.05
CA GLU A 329 12.52 16.31 -15.06
C GLU A 329 13.51 16.51 -16.23
N LEU A 330 14.29 15.49 -16.55
CA LEU A 330 15.16 15.54 -17.73
C LEU A 330 14.36 15.69 -19.03
N ARG A 331 13.21 15.01 -19.15
CA ARG A 331 12.30 15.17 -20.28
C ARG A 331 11.77 16.60 -20.39
N ILE A 332 11.40 17.23 -19.28
CA ILE A 332 11.03 18.66 -19.25
C ILE A 332 12.20 19.53 -19.73
N SER A 333 13.40 19.31 -19.22
CA SER A 333 14.61 20.04 -19.64
C SER A 333 14.92 19.89 -21.13
N PHE A 334 14.67 18.72 -21.73
CA PHE A 334 14.97 18.45 -23.12
C PHE A 334 13.92 19.01 -24.09
N PHE A 335 12.63 18.81 -23.78
CA PHE A 335 11.55 19.01 -24.71
C PHE A 335 10.63 20.21 -24.38
N ALA A 336 10.60 20.64 -23.13
CA ALA A 336 9.64 21.64 -22.63
C ALA A 336 10.26 22.61 -21.64
N GLN A 337 11.39 23.21 -22.00
CA GLN A 337 12.22 24.07 -21.11
C GLN A 337 11.45 25.25 -20.49
N GLU A 338 10.41 25.75 -21.17
CA GLU A 338 9.53 26.80 -20.69
C GLU A 338 8.78 26.44 -19.42
N LEU A 339 8.57 25.15 -19.15
CA LEU A 339 7.93 24.65 -17.91
C LEU A 339 8.88 24.64 -16.72
N LYS A 340 10.16 24.85 -16.93
CA LYS A 340 11.23 24.86 -15.92
C LYS A 340 11.28 23.57 -15.11
N THR A 341 12.41 23.29 -14.51
CA THR A 341 12.62 22.19 -13.56
C THR A 341 12.86 22.74 -12.16
N PRO A 342 12.39 22.11 -11.09
CA PRO A 342 12.61 22.57 -9.71
C PRO A 342 14.10 22.66 -9.34
N GLN A 343 14.92 21.84 -9.97
CA GLN A 343 16.38 21.80 -9.79
C GLN A 343 17.07 21.55 -11.13
N PRO A 344 18.33 21.94 -11.30
CA PRO A 344 19.10 21.63 -12.51
C PRO A 344 19.17 20.12 -12.72
N VAL A 345 18.88 19.66 -13.97
CA VAL A 345 18.90 18.26 -14.35
C VAL A 345 19.69 18.10 -15.64
N SER A 346 20.48 17.03 -15.74
CA SER A 346 21.27 16.69 -16.93
C SER A 346 21.57 15.19 -16.96
N THR A 347 21.92 14.64 -18.13
CA THR A 347 22.34 13.24 -18.28
C THR A 347 23.50 12.91 -17.33
N LYS A 348 24.52 13.78 -17.24
CA LYS A 348 25.65 13.60 -16.30
C LYS A 348 25.22 13.48 -14.84
N ARG A 349 24.19 14.26 -14.42
CA ARG A 349 23.66 14.17 -13.06
C ARG A 349 22.94 12.83 -12.84
N LEU A 350 22.14 12.38 -13.80
CA LEU A 350 21.48 11.09 -13.72
C LEU A 350 22.49 9.93 -13.70
N ASP A 351 23.57 10.03 -14.46
CA ASP A 351 24.65 9.03 -14.44
C ASP A 351 25.33 8.96 -13.07
N LYS A 352 25.57 10.11 -12.45
CA LYS A 352 26.14 10.17 -11.08
C LYS A 352 25.19 9.54 -10.06
N VAL A 353 23.89 9.86 -10.12
CA VAL A 353 22.87 9.26 -9.22
C VAL A 353 22.81 7.74 -9.43
N TRP A 354 22.85 7.30 -10.70
CA TRP A 354 22.84 5.86 -11.01
C TRP A 354 24.06 5.14 -10.42
N ALA A 355 25.24 5.68 -10.58
CA ALA A 355 26.47 5.11 -10.03
C ALA A 355 26.39 4.96 -8.49
N GLN A 356 25.80 5.94 -7.78
CA GLN A 356 25.59 5.88 -6.33
C GLN A 356 24.55 4.83 -5.88
N MET A 357 23.61 4.47 -6.77
CA MET A 357 22.63 3.41 -6.46
C MET A 357 23.20 2.00 -6.70
N SER A 358 24.22 1.87 -7.56
CA SER A 358 24.82 0.59 -7.94
C SER A 358 25.97 0.15 -7.01
N MET A 359 26.35 0.98 -6.08
CA MET A 359 27.30 0.68 -4.98
C MET A 359 26.54 0.11 -3.78
#